data_679bb298ac55e3dbb5bf3dd6bc4c7c49
#
_entry.id   679bb298ac55e3dbb5bf3dd6bc4c7c49
#
_cell.length_a   1.000
_cell.length_b   1.000
_cell.length_c   1.000
_cell.angle_alpha   90.00
_cell.angle_beta   90.00
_cell.angle_gamma   90.00
#
_symmetry.space_group_name_H-M   'P 1'
#
loop_
_entity.id
_entity.type
_entity.pdbx_description
1 polymer ?
#
loop_
_entity_poly.entity_id
_entity_poly.type
_entity_poly.pdbx_seq_one_letter_code
_entity_poly.pdbx_strand_id
1 'polypeptide(L)'
;MTKQRIKQLVESLAHQEGVSETGIKGVRTFKVTSSIPCSPAVYEPTIIAIVSGQKEAILEGNKLTYDSRQYLCCSVSMPVEAGTPNASVENPLLGVSISLDTKVMTELALEVETASGLIKSPKPSEQLSSLSLADWDDNFSEALFRLLQLEGNKLDTAILGEARLRELYYAVLK
;
A
#
# COMPACT_ATOMS: atom_id res chain seq x y z
N MET A 1 -3.43 11.88 -13.76
CA MET A 1 -4.90 11.86 -13.87
C MET A 1 -5.52 11.02 -12.78
N THR A 2 -5.39 9.69 -12.82
CA THR A 2 -5.92 8.81 -11.77
C THR A 2 -5.27 9.05 -10.41
N LYS A 3 -3.96 9.25 -10.37
CA LYS A 3 -3.24 9.61 -9.14
C LYS A 3 -3.81 10.87 -8.47
N GLN A 4 -4.15 11.88 -9.25
CA GLN A 4 -4.73 13.12 -8.74
C GLN A 4 -6.10 12.87 -8.12
N ARG A 5 -6.91 12.01 -8.73
CA ARG A 5 -8.21 11.61 -8.18
C ARG A 5 -8.05 10.83 -6.88
N ILE A 6 -7.06 9.93 -6.82
CA ILE A 6 -6.74 9.19 -5.60
C ILE A 6 -6.34 10.16 -4.49
N LYS A 7 -5.48 11.12 -4.79
CA LYS A 7 -5.05 12.12 -3.81
C LYS A 7 -6.23 12.91 -3.25
N GLN A 8 -7.14 13.37 -4.12
CA GLN A 8 -8.33 14.10 -3.71
C GLN A 8 -9.23 13.24 -2.83
N LEU A 9 -9.39 11.97 -3.18
CA LEU A 9 -10.21 11.05 -2.42
C LEU A 9 -9.59 10.78 -1.03
N VAL A 10 -8.29 10.54 -0.95
CA VAL A 10 -7.59 10.33 0.32
C VAL A 10 -7.68 11.60 1.18
N GLU A 11 -7.50 12.77 0.60
CA GLU A 11 -7.67 14.05 1.32
C GLU A 11 -9.06 14.17 1.93
N SER A 12 -10.09 13.72 1.22
CA SER A 12 -11.46 13.75 1.73
C SER A 12 -11.73 12.73 2.83
N LEU A 13 -10.99 11.62 2.86
CA LEU A 13 -11.16 10.54 3.82
C LEU A 13 -10.30 10.72 5.07
N ALA A 14 -9.11 11.31 4.93
CA ALA A 14 -8.15 11.47 6.02
C ALA A 14 -8.39 12.80 6.75
N HIS A 15 -9.46 12.86 7.54
CA HIS A 15 -9.86 14.08 8.25
C HIS A 15 -9.07 14.33 9.52
N GLN A 16 -8.54 13.28 10.13
CA GLN A 16 -7.91 13.36 11.45
C GLN A 16 -6.45 12.95 11.38
N GLU A 17 -5.65 13.52 12.29
CA GLU A 17 -4.28 13.08 12.50
C GLU A 17 -4.25 11.59 12.86
N GLY A 18 -3.32 10.86 12.28
CA GLY A 18 -3.17 9.44 12.52
C GLY A 18 -3.90 8.57 11.51
N VAL A 19 -4.22 7.36 11.91
CA VAL A 19 -4.83 6.34 11.07
C VAL A 19 -6.36 6.40 11.17
N SER A 20 -7.03 6.33 10.03
CA SER A 20 -8.50 6.35 9.96
C SER A 20 -9.01 5.15 9.15
N GLU A 21 -10.10 4.53 9.63
CA GLU A 21 -10.75 3.44 8.90
C GLU A 21 -11.58 4.01 7.74
N THR A 22 -11.64 3.25 6.64
CA THR A 22 -12.42 3.64 5.46
C THR A 22 -13.78 2.95 5.37
N GLY A 23 -14.01 1.93 6.20
CA GLY A 23 -15.16 1.05 6.05
C GLY A 23 -14.92 -0.12 5.09
N ILE A 24 -13.85 -0.08 4.33
CA ILE A 24 -13.40 -1.22 3.50
C ILE A 24 -12.43 -2.03 4.34
N LYS A 25 -12.69 -3.32 4.50
CA LYS A 25 -11.90 -4.20 5.36
C LYS A 25 -10.41 -4.16 4.96
N GLY A 26 -9.56 -3.85 5.94
CA GLY A 26 -8.10 -3.81 5.75
C GLY A 26 -7.58 -2.57 5.04
N VAL A 27 -8.44 -1.63 4.68
CA VAL A 27 -8.06 -0.39 4.00
C VAL A 27 -8.21 0.78 4.96
N ARG A 28 -7.09 1.48 5.17
CA ARG A 28 -7.02 2.64 6.08
C ARG A 28 -6.32 3.79 5.41
N THR A 29 -6.70 5.00 5.79
CA THR A 29 -5.95 6.20 5.42
C THR A 29 -5.13 6.67 6.61
N PHE A 30 -4.07 7.41 6.35
CA PHE A 30 -3.26 8.01 7.41
C PHE A 30 -2.85 9.43 7.04
N LYS A 31 -2.72 10.25 8.08
CA LYS A 31 -2.30 11.65 7.96
C LYS A 31 -1.33 11.99 9.08
N VAL A 32 -0.19 12.54 8.74
CA VAL A 32 0.82 12.98 9.69
C VAL A 32 1.20 14.41 9.36
N THR A 33 1.02 15.33 10.32
CA THR A 33 1.28 16.76 10.13
C THR A 33 2.45 17.28 10.98
N SER A 34 3.13 16.39 11.70
CA SER A 34 4.29 16.74 12.50
C SER A 34 5.47 15.83 12.20
N SER A 35 6.67 16.37 12.41
CA SER A 35 7.88 15.58 12.22
C SER A 35 7.98 14.48 13.26
N ILE A 36 8.08 13.24 12.81
CA ILE A 36 8.26 12.05 13.66
C ILE A 36 9.58 11.40 13.26
N PRO A 37 10.58 11.38 14.16
CA PRO A 37 11.84 10.72 13.85
C PRO A 37 11.64 9.20 13.73
N CYS A 38 12.54 8.54 12.99
CA CYS A 38 12.49 7.09 12.86
C CYS A 38 12.62 6.43 14.23
N SER A 39 11.73 5.50 14.51
CA SER A 39 11.68 4.75 15.76
C SER A 39 11.29 3.31 15.48
N PRO A 40 11.59 2.38 16.41
CA PRO A 40 11.24 0.98 16.22
C PRO A 40 9.75 0.77 16.01
N ALA A 41 9.42 -0.02 14.99
CA ALA A 41 8.06 -0.37 14.62
C ALA A 41 8.04 -1.78 14.03
N VAL A 42 6.86 -2.38 13.93
CA VAL A 42 6.67 -3.64 13.23
C VAL A 42 5.77 -3.39 12.04
N TYR A 43 6.25 -3.72 10.84
CA TYR A 43 5.41 -3.73 9.64
C TYR A 43 4.76 -5.10 9.52
N GLU A 44 3.43 -5.11 9.52
CA GLU A 44 2.66 -6.29 9.16
C GLU A 44 2.55 -6.38 7.63
N PRO A 45 2.17 -7.54 7.07
CA PRO A 45 1.96 -7.63 5.62
C PRO A 45 0.99 -6.56 5.14
N THR A 46 1.48 -5.67 4.27
CA THR A 46 0.74 -4.46 3.87
C THR A 46 1.28 -3.88 2.56
N ILE A 47 0.42 -3.12 1.90
CA ILE A 47 0.79 -2.21 0.81
C ILE A 47 0.61 -0.80 1.34
N ILE A 48 1.62 0.05 1.20
CA ILE A 48 1.56 1.46 1.62
C ILE A 48 1.75 2.33 0.39
N ALA A 49 0.75 3.17 0.09
CA ALA A 49 0.77 4.09 -1.02
C ALA A 49 0.68 5.53 -0.50
N ILE A 50 1.68 6.34 -0.81
CA ILE A 50 1.77 7.73 -0.37
C ILE A 50 1.17 8.61 -1.47
N VAL A 51 0.29 9.54 -1.10
CA VAL A 51 -0.27 10.51 -2.04
C VAL A 51 0.31 11.90 -1.85
N SER A 52 0.89 12.20 -0.69
CA SER A 52 1.54 13.47 -0.37
C SER A 52 2.60 13.23 0.69
N GLY A 53 3.72 13.94 0.60
CA GLY A 53 4.81 13.84 1.56
C GLY A 53 5.74 12.65 1.32
N GLN A 54 6.56 12.36 2.31
CA GLN A 54 7.55 11.29 2.29
C GLN A 54 7.52 10.50 3.58
N LYS A 55 7.83 9.22 3.48
CA LYS A 55 8.03 8.35 4.63
C LYS A 55 9.39 7.68 4.55
N GLU A 56 9.99 7.40 5.71
CA GLU A 56 11.26 6.71 5.81
C GLU A 56 11.08 5.39 6.55
N ALA A 57 11.81 4.38 6.10
CA ALA A 57 11.94 3.10 6.80
C ALA A 57 13.39 2.67 6.75
N ILE A 58 13.89 2.15 7.86
CA ILE A 58 15.25 1.62 7.96
C ILE A 58 15.14 0.14 8.27
N LEU A 59 15.72 -0.69 7.40
CA LEU A 59 15.76 -2.13 7.54
C LEU A 59 17.22 -2.57 7.47
N GLU A 60 17.72 -3.20 8.55
CA GLU A 60 19.10 -3.69 8.63
C GLU A 60 20.14 -2.62 8.26
N GLY A 61 19.92 -1.39 8.75
CA GLY A 61 20.81 -0.27 8.47
C GLY A 61 20.63 0.39 7.12
N ASN A 62 19.80 -0.17 6.25
CA ASN A 62 19.51 0.39 4.93
C ASN A 62 18.29 1.27 4.97
N LYS A 63 18.45 2.54 4.61
CA LYS A 63 17.37 3.53 4.64
C LYS A 63 16.62 3.53 3.31
N LEU A 64 15.29 3.37 3.38
CA LEU A 64 14.39 3.55 2.26
C LEU A 64 13.60 4.83 2.48
N THR A 65 13.57 5.70 1.47
CA THR A 65 12.72 6.89 1.46
C THR A 65 11.74 6.73 0.31
N TYR A 66 10.46 6.86 0.59
CA TYR A 66 9.45 6.69 -0.45
C TYR A 66 8.36 7.75 -0.36
N ASP A 67 7.81 8.07 -1.53
CA ASP A 67 6.82 9.12 -1.71
C ASP A 67 5.75 8.67 -2.73
N SER A 68 5.05 9.62 -3.35
CA SER A 68 3.96 9.33 -4.29
C SER A 68 4.41 8.70 -5.62
N ARG A 69 5.71 8.52 -5.85
CA ARG A 69 6.21 7.88 -7.08
C ARG A 69 6.24 6.36 -6.98
N GLN A 70 6.26 5.85 -5.77
CA GLN A 70 6.40 4.42 -5.52
C GLN A 70 5.45 4.00 -4.41
N TYR A 71 5.06 2.73 -4.43
CA TYR A 71 4.39 2.13 -3.28
C TYR A 71 5.29 1.10 -2.63
N LEU A 72 5.10 0.90 -1.32
CA LEU A 72 5.84 -0.08 -0.56
C LEU A 72 4.99 -1.34 -0.42
N CYS A 73 5.61 -2.49 -0.64
CA CYS A 73 4.98 -3.79 -0.40
C CYS A 73 5.79 -4.54 0.66
N CYS A 74 5.13 -4.89 1.76
CA CYS A 74 5.70 -5.70 2.83
C CYS A 74 4.95 -7.03 2.86
N SER A 75 5.64 -8.13 2.60
CA SER A 75 5.01 -9.45 2.44
C SER A 75 5.03 -10.31 3.70
N VAL A 76 5.83 -9.95 4.70
CA VAL A 76 5.92 -10.66 5.99
C VAL A 76 6.01 -9.64 7.11
N SER A 77 5.62 -10.04 8.32
CA SER A 77 5.82 -9.20 9.51
C SER A 77 7.31 -9.03 9.76
N MET A 78 7.75 -7.80 9.96
CA MET A 78 9.16 -7.52 10.18
C MET A 78 9.38 -6.29 11.06
N PRO A 79 10.44 -6.30 11.89
CA PRO A 79 10.85 -5.11 12.61
C PRO A 79 11.55 -4.13 11.67
N VAL A 80 11.21 -2.86 11.80
CA VAL A 80 11.83 -1.76 11.05
C VAL A 80 11.98 -0.57 11.98
N GLU A 81 12.77 0.41 11.56
CA GLU A 81 12.68 1.76 12.11
C GLU A 81 11.94 2.61 11.09
N ALA A 82 10.85 3.21 11.48
CA ALA A 82 10.00 3.98 10.57
C ALA A 82 9.70 5.35 11.13
N GLY A 83 9.55 6.33 10.25
CA GLY A 83 9.25 7.69 10.65
C GLY A 83 8.89 8.59 9.48
N THR A 84 8.52 9.81 9.83
CA THR A 84 8.09 10.86 8.88
C THR A 84 8.78 12.17 9.23
N PRO A 85 10.12 12.23 9.12
CA PRO A 85 10.88 13.36 9.64
C PRO A 85 10.59 14.68 8.94
N ASN A 86 10.06 14.64 7.72
CA ASN A 86 9.80 15.83 6.91
C ASN A 86 8.33 16.26 6.90
N ALA A 87 7.47 15.60 7.69
CA ALA A 87 6.06 15.95 7.74
C ALA A 87 5.83 17.26 8.50
N SER A 88 4.93 18.09 7.99
CA SER A 88 4.53 19.36 8.60
C SER A 88 3.09 19.67 8.24
N VAL A 89 2.52 20.70 8.83
CA VAL A 89 1.17 21.15 8.49
C VAL A 89 1.10 21.61 7.02
N GLU A 90 2.16 22.27 6.54
CA GLU A 90 2.24 22.77 5.16
C GLU A 90 2.51 21.64 4.15
N ASN A 91 3.20 20.58 4.60
CA ASN A 91 3.54 19.45 3.76
C ASN A 91 3.26 18.14 4.53
N PRO A 92 1.97 17.81 4.71
CA PRO A 92 1.60 16.62 5.48
C PRO A 92 1.93 15.34 4.73
N LEU A 93 2.18 14.28 5.48
CA LEU A 93 2.19 12.93 4.94
C LEU A 93 0.75 12.45 4.85
N LEU A 94 0.33 12.08 3.67
CA LEU A 94 -1.00 11.49 3.41
C LEU A 94 -0.82 10.22 2.60
N GLY A 95 -1.58 9.21 2.96
CA GLY A 95 -1.54 7.97 2.21
C GLY A 95 -2.60 6.98 2.62
N VAL A 96 -2.51 5.80 2.05
CA VAL A 96 -3.41 4.68 2.29
C VAL A 96 -2.59 3.44 2.56
N SER A 97 -3.03 2.64 3.53
CA SER A 97 -2.45 1.33 3.81
C SER A 97 -3.51 0.25 3.55
N ILE A 98 -3.12 -0.80 2.87
CA ILE A 98 -3.98 -1.92 2.55
C ILE A 98 -3.36 -3.18 3.15
N SER A 99 -4.06 -3.80 4.09
CA SER A 99 -3.61 -5.07 4.67
C SER A 99 -3.50 -6.13 3.59
N LEU A 100 -2.40 -6.84 3.57
CA LEU A 100 -2.14 -7.88 2.58
C LEU A 100 -2.58 -9.22 3.14
N ASP A 101 -3.62 -9.81 2.53
CA ASP A 101 -4.01 -11.17 2.85
C ASP A 101 -3.06 -12.12 2.11
N THR A 102 -2.10 -12.66 2.86
CA THR A 102 -1.04 -13.49 2.28
C THR A 102 -1.56 -14.79 1.68
N LYS A 103 -2.67 -15.32 2.19
CA LYS A 103 -3.32 -16.51 1.63
C LYS A 103 -3.90 -16.20 0.25
N VAL A 104 -4.66 -15.13 0.13
CA VAL A 104 -5.24 -14.69 -1.15
C VAL A 104 -4.12 -14.37 -2.14
N MET A 105 -3.07 -13.72 -1.67
CA MET A 105 -1.92 -13.37 -2.50
C MET A 105 -1.22 -14.61 -3.07
N THR A 106 -1.02 -15.63 -2.24
CA THR A 106 -0.42 -16.91 -2.64
C THR A 106 -1.29 -17.63 -3.65
N GLU A 107 -2.59 -17.72 -3.41
CA GLU A 107 -3.55 -18.35 -4.33
C GLU A 107 -3.55 -17.64 -5.68
N LEU A 108 -3.53 -16.32 -5.67
CA LEU A 108 -3.51 -15.51 -6.89
C LEU A 108 -2.20 -15.71 -7.66
N ALA A 109 -1.06 -15.75 -6.98
CA ALA A 109 0.23 -15.99 -7.60
C ALA A 109 0.24 -17.34 -8.33
N LEU A 110 -0.33 -18.39 -7.72
CA LEU A 110 -0.46 -19.70 -8.34
C LEU A 110 -1.37 -19.66 -9.57
N GLU A 111 -2.48 -18.93 -9.52
CA GLU A 111 -3.37 -18.77 -10.67
C GLU A 111 -2.67 -18.04 -11.82
N VAL A 112 -1.88 -17.01 -11.52
CA VAL A 112 -1.11 -16.28 -12.53
C VAL A 112 -0.09 -17.19 -13.21
N GLU A 113 0.61 -18.02 -12.46
CA GLU A 113 1.56 -19.00 -13.01
C GLU A 113 0.85 -20.00 -13.91
N THR A 114 -0.27 -20.53 -13.46
CA THR A 114 -1.06 -21.51 -14.22
C THR A 114 -1.60 -20.91 -15.51
N ALA A 115 -2.17 -19.71 -15.43
CA ALA A 115 -2.77 -19.02 -16.59
C ALA A 115 -1.72 -18.58 -17.62
N SER A 116 -0.53 -18.22 -17.16
CA SER A 116 0.55 -17.77 -18.05
C SER A 116 1.32 -18.92 -18.69
N GLY A 117 1.14 -20.16 -18.19
CA GLY A 117 1.91 -21.30 -18.63
C GLY A 117 3.39 -21.24 -18.27
N LEU A 118 3.77 -20.27 -17.44
CA LEU A 118 5.14 -20.07 -16.99
C LEU A 118 5.31 -20.62 -15.60
N ILE A 119 5.88 -21.81 -15.48
CA ILE A 119 6.40 -22.28 -14.21
C ILE A 119 7.72 -21.55 -14.01
N LYS A 120 7.69 -20.42 -13.33
CA LYS A 120 8.90 -19.76 -12.91
C LYS A 120 9.46 -20.51 -11.72
N SER A 121 10.55 -21.24 -11.92
CA SER A 121 11.41 -21.60 -10.81
C SER A 121 11.90 -20.30 -10.20
N PRO A 122 11.64 -20.02 -8.91
CA PRO A 122 12.15 -18.81 -8.31
C PRO A 122 13.68 -18.86 -8.34
N LYS A 123 14.29 -17.92 -9.06
CA LYS A 123 15.73 -17.72 -8.94
C LYS A 123 16.00 -17.26 -7.52
N PRO A 124 17.03 -17.78 -6.85
CA PRO A 124 17.36 -17.34 -5.49
C PRO A 124 17.53 -15.83 -5.36
N SER A 125 17.96 -15.15 -6.44
CA SER A 125 18.08 -13.68 -6.48
C SER A 125 16.75 -12.95 -6.63
N GLU A 126 15.67 -13.65 -7.01
CA GLU A 126 14.33 -13.12 -7.13
C GLU A 126 13.46 -13.51 -5.95
N GLN A 127 14.03 -14.18 -4.95
CA GLN A 127 13.34 -14.37 -3.69
C GLN A 127 12.98 -13.00 -3.17
N LEU A 128 11.70 -12.76 -3.17
CA LEU A 128 11.04 -11.58 -2.73
C LEU A 128 11.75 -11.01 -1.52
N SER A 129 12.39 -9.86 -1.70
CA SER A 129 12.73 -9.06 -0.54
C SER A 129 11.41 -8.87 0.20
N SER A 130 11.39 -9.21 1.47
CA SER A 130 10.22 -9.11 2.31
C SER A 130 9.67 -7.69 2.37
N LEU A 131 10.49 -6.71 1.96
CA LEU A 131 10.12 -5.30 1.85
C LEU A 131 10.64 -4.78 0.51
N SER A 132 9.76 -4.28 -0.34
CA SER A 132 10.14 -3.78 -1.66
C SER A 132 9.37 -2.51 -2.03
N LEU A 133 10.01 -1.67 -2.85
CA LEU A 133 9.38 -0.52 -3.48
C LEU A 133 9.14 -0.84 -4.94
N ALA A 134 7.97 -0.48 -5.43
CA ALA A 134 7.61 -0.64 -6.84
C ALA A 134 7.08 0.67 -7.39
N ASP A 135 7.29 0.88 -8.69
CA ASP A 135 6.79 2.07 -9.34
C ASP A 135 5.26 2.08 -9.35
N TRP A 136 4.70 3.23 -9.07
CA TRP A 136 3.25 3.44 -9.08
C TRP A 136 2.82 3.63 -10.53
N ASP A 137 2.48 2.53 -11.19
CA ASP A 137 2.06 2.54 -12.58
C ASP A 137 0.55 2.72 -12.75
N ASP A 138 0.09 2.75 -14.01
CA ASP A 138 -1.33 2.96 -14.32
C ASP A 138 -2.20 1.80 -13.83
N ASN A 139 -1.72 0.56 -13.90
CA ASN A 139 -2.48 -0.61 -13.43
C ASN A 139 -2.73 -0.53 -11.94
N PHE A 140 -1.69 -0.18 -11.17
CA PHE A 140 -1.82 0.00 -9.72
C PHE A 140 -2.76 1.16 -9.40
N SER A 141 -2.60 2.29 -10.09
CA SER A 141 -3.45 3.48 -9.89
C SER A 141 -4.93 3.18 -10.12
N GLU A 142 -5.25 2.52 -11.24
CA GLU A 142 -6.63 2.19 -11.58
C GLU A 142 -7.24 1.23 -10.56
N ALA A 143 -6.50 0.19 -10.17
CA ALA A 143 -6.97 -0.78 -9.19
C ALA A 143 -7.20 -0.14 -7.83
N LEU A 144 -6.28 0.70 -7.37
CA LEU A 144 -6.40 1.41 -6.10
C LEU A 144 -7.59 2.38 -6.11
N PHE A 145 -7.76 3.12 -7.19
CA PHE A 145 -8.87 4.06 -7.32
C PHE A 145 -10.22 3.33 -7.24
N ARG A 146 -10.39 2.24 -7.97
CA ARG A 146 -11.62 1.44 -7.95
C ARG A 146 -11.92 0.90 -6.55
N LEU A 147 -10.89 0.48 -5.83
CA LEU A 147 -11.06 0.02 -4.44
C LEU A 147 -11.54 1.15 -3.54
N LEU A 148 -10.89 2.31 -3.59
CA LEU A 148 -11.21 3.44 -2.72
C LEU A 148 -12.59 4.06 -3.03
N GLN A 149 -13.09 3.91 -4.26
CA GLN A 149 -14.42 4.37 -4.63
C GLN A 149 -15.55 3.66 -3.89
N LEU A 150 -15.28 2.50 -3.31
CA LEU A 150 -16.27 1.75 -2.54
C LEU A 150 -16.60 2.40 -1.19
N GLU A 151 -15.74 3.31 -0.74
CA GLU A 151 -15.95 3.99 0.53
C GLU A 151 -17.30 4.70 0.54
N GLY A 152 -18.02 4.61 1.66
CA GLY A 152 -19.32 5.23 1.83
C GLY A 152 -20.48 4.46 1.23
N ASN A 153 -20.22 3.42 0.45
CA ASN A 153 -21.27 2.58 -0.13
C ASN A 153 -21.18 1.15 0.44
N LYS A 154 -21.99 0.88 1.46
CA LYS A 154 -21.96 -0.41 2.16
C LYS A 154 -22.31 -1.60 1.27
N LEU A 155 -23.28 -1.42 0.38
CA LEU A 155 -23.71 -2.48 -0.53
C LEU A 155 -22.59 -2.81 -1.52
N ASP A 156 -22.05 -1.82 -2.18
CA ASP A 156 -20.96 -2.02 -3.14
C ASP A 156 -19.74 -2.62 -2.46
N THR A 157 -19.41 -2.18 -1.25
CA THR A 157 -18.30 -2.73 -0.48
C THR A 157 -18.53 -4.21 -0.15
N ALA A 158 -19.74 -4.59 0.24
CA ALA A 158 -20.07 -5.98 0.55
C ALA A 158 -19.98 -6.89 -0.68
N ILE A 159 -20.37 -6.38 -1.85
CA ILE A 159 -20.41 -7.18 -3.09
C ILE A 159 -19.08 -7.15 -3.83
N LEU A 160 -18.43 -6.00 -3.92
CA LEU A 160 -17.25 -5.78 -4.77
C LEU A 160 -15.94 -5.73 -4.02
N GLY A 161 -15.96 -5.63 -2.69
CA GLY A 161 -14.74 -5.40 -1.89
C GLY A 161 -13.65 -6.44 -2.15
N GLU A 162 -13.97 -7.71 -2.06
CA GLU A 162 -12.97 -8.78 -2.28
C GLU A 162 -12.44 -8.77 -3.71
N ALA A 163 -13.30 -8.54 -4.70
CA ALA A 163 -12.91 -8.49 -6.10
C ALA A 163 -11.97 -7.30 -6.37
N ARG A 164 -12.25 -6.15 -5.76
CA ARG A 164 -11.40 -4.96 -5.90
C ARG A 164 -10.04 -5.15 -5.22
N LEU A 165 -10.01 -5.78 -4.06
CA LEU A 165 -8.75 -6.13 -3.39
C LEU A 165 -7.94 -7.11 -4.22
N ARG A 166 -8.58 -8.13 -4.77
CA ARG A 166 -7.92 -9.11 -5.64
C ARG A 166 -7.33 -8.43 -6.89
N GLU A 167 -8.04 -7.50 -7.49
CA GLU A 167 -7.55 -6.72 -8.63
C GLU A 167 -6.29 -5.92 -8.26
N LEU A 168 -6.29 -5.29 -7.09
CA LEU A 168 -5.11 -4.57 -6.60
C LEU A 168 -3.93 -5.51 -6.36
N TYR A 169 -4.15 -6.66 -5.73
CA TYR A 169 -3.11 -7.65 -5.50
C TYR A 169 -2.53 -8.15 -6.84
N TYR A 170 -3.37 -8.33 -7.83
CA TYR A 170 -2.91 -8.72 -9.16
C TYR A 170 -2.01 -7.65 -9.79
N ALA A 171 -2.38 -6.38 -9.65
CA ALA A 171 -1.55 -5.27 -10.12
C ALA A 171 -0.16 -5.25 -9.44
N VAL A 172 -0.11 -5.61 -8.16
CA VAL A 172 1.15 -5.69 -7.40
C VAL A 172 2.02 -6.85 -7.86
N LEU A 173 1.42 -7.97 -8.28
CA LEU A 173 2.14 -9.17 -8.74
C LEU A 173 2.75 -9.03 -10.15
N LYS A 174 2.28 -8.09 -10.93
CA LYS A 174 2.78 -7.90 -12.31
C LYS A 174 4.22 -7.41 -12.40
#